data_f449f6859d1e792c1a97cbbf5e568ec0
#
_entry.id   f449f6859d1e792c1a97cbbf5e568ec0
#
_cell.length_a   1.000
_cell.length_b   1.000
_cell.length_c   1.000
_cell.angle_alpha   90.00
_cell.angle_beta   90.00
_cell.angle_gamma   90.00
#
_symmetry.space_group_name_H-M   'P 1'
#
loop_
_entity.id
_entity.type
_entity.pdbx_description
1 polymer ?
#
loop_
_entity_poly.entity_id
_entity_poly.type
_entity_poly.pdbx_seq_one_letter_code
_entity_poly.pdbx_strand_id
1 'polypeptide(L)'
;MEFDNSFEVPLPPDRAWPVLMNVQGIAPCMPGAQLTEMVDDKSYKGNIAVRLGPVALTFAGLVTFEDIDNANHTARVRAQGTDAKGRGSAQAAATFRLEPSSTGSKVLVHTNLTLSGAVAQYGRGVGMIQATASALMNQFANNLKKQLVNPPDPAAVDTAVKPISATSLAGLVVWNSIKDKLGGKS
;
A
#
# COMPACT_ATOMS: atom_id res chain seq x y z
N MET A 1 -9.30 10.47 -17.56
CA MET A 1 -10.27 11.19 -16.73
C MET A 1 -9.55 11.85 -15.57
N GLU A 2 -10.04 13.02 -15.16
CA GLU A 2 -9.43 13.79 -14.07
C GLU A 2 -10.46 14.02 -12.97
N PHE A 3 -9.99 13.99 -11.72
CA PHE A 3 -10.82 14.27 -10.55
C PHE A 3 -9.98 14.70 -9.35
N ASP A 4 -10.62 15.44 -8.46
CA ASP A 4 -10.03 15.96 -7.24
C ASP A 4 -10.63 15.27 -6.02
N ASN A 5 -9.78 15.03 -5.04
CA ASN A 5 -10.15 14.53 -3.72
C ASN A 5 -9.43 15.33 -2.64
N SER A 6 -9.94 15.29 -1.43
CA SER A 6 -9.24 15.83 -0.28
C SER A 6 -9.59 15.05 0.98
N PHE A 7 -8.67 15.05 1.94
CA PHE A 7 -8.90 14.50 3.26
C PHE A 7 -8.09 15.27 4.31
N GLU A 8 -8.43 15.07 5.59
CA GLU A 8 -7.76 15.76 6.69
C GLU A 8 -6.94 14.80 7.54
N VAL A 9 -5.79 15.29 8.00
CA VAL A 9 -4.88 14.60 8.90
C VAL A 9 -4.76 15.45 10.19
N PRO A 10 -4.91 14.88 11.38
CA PRO A 10 -4.87 15.62 12.64
C PRO A 10 -3.45 15.94 13.12
N LEU A 11 -2.61 16.37 12.21
CA LEU A 11 -1.23 16.80 12.42
C LEU A 11 -0.95 18.03 11.56
N PRO A 12 -0.16 19.01 12.06
CA PRO A 12 0.27 20.14 11.25
C PRO A 12 1.14 19.66 10.07
N PRO A 13 1.25 20.41 8.95
CA PRO A 13 1.91 19.98 7.72
C PRO A 13 3.31 19.41 7.92
N ASP A 14 4.15 20.04 8.73
CA ASP A 14 5.53 19.62 8.99
C ASP A 14 5.61 18.24 9.67
N ARG A 15 4.58 17.84 10.41
CA ARG A 15 4.48 16.54 11.06
C ARG A 15 3.71 15.52 10.22
N ALA A 16 2.72 15.96 9.45
CA ALA A 16 1.93 15.10 8.59
C ALA A 16 2.75 14.63 7.37
N TRP A 17 3.62 15.51 6.82
CA TRP A 17 4.41 15.22 5.64
C TRP A 17 5.30 13.97 5.78
N PRO A 18 6.18 13.85 6.81
CA PRO A 18 7.01 12.65 6.97
C PRO A 18 6.18 11.37 7.13
N VAL A 19 5.01 11.46 7.79
CA VAL A 19 4.11 10.31 7.95
C VAL A 19 3.59 9.85 6.59
N LEU A 20 3.12 10.79 5.75
CA LEU A 20 2.59 10.48 4.42
C LEU A 20 3.66 10.02 3.44
N MET A 21 4.92 10.44 3.63
CA MET A 21 6.06 9.98 2.84
C MET A 21 6.56 8.59 3.26
N ASN A 22 6.20 8.10 4.44
CA ASN A 22 6.50 6.75 4.88
C ASN A 22 5.49 5.75 4.30
N VAL A 23 5.70 5.36 3.04
CA VAL A 23 4.78 4.49 2.29
C VAL A 23 4.54 3.15 3.00
N GLN A 24 5.58 2.54 3.56
CA GLN A 24 5.46 1.28 4.30
C GLN A 24 4.56 1.43 5.54
N GLY A 25 4.69 2.57 6.23
CA GLY A 25 3.88 2.86 7.42
C GLY A 25 2.41 3.13 7.10
N ILE A 26 2.12 3.76 5.95
CA ILE A 26 0.74 4.13 5.58
C ILE A 26 0.05 3.13 4.66
N ALA A 27 0.78 2.23 4.01
CA ALA A 27 0.18 1.23 3.12
C ALA A 27 -0.94 0.40 3.79
N PRO A 28 -0.83 -0.01 5.06
CA PRO A 28 -1.92 -0.71 5.75
C PRO A 28 -3.18 0.14 5.96
N CYS A 29 -3.06 1.47 5.90
CA CYS A 29 -4.20 2.37 6.03
C CYS A 29 -5.06 2.42 4.74
N MET A 30 -4.48 2.07 3.58
CA MET A 30 -5.19 2.06 2.30
C MET A 30 -6.02 0.78 2.17
N PRO A 31 -7.36 0.87 2.16
CA PRO A 31 -8.21 -0.31 2.10
C PRO A 31 -7.99 -1.08 0.80
N GLY A 32 -7.81 -2.39 0.91
CA GLY A 32 -7.57 -3.29 -0.21
C GLY A 32 -6.16 -3.24 -0.80
N ALA A 33 -5.27 -2.38 -0.28
CA ALA A 33 -3.88 -2.34 -0.71
C ALA A 33 -3.00 -3.30 0.09
N GLN A 34 -2.06 -3.91 -0.61
CA GLN A 34 -1.02 -4.76 -0.04
C GLN A 34 0.31 -4.43 -0.70
N LEU A 35 1.26 -3.95 0.09
CA LEU A 35 2.63 -3.75 -0.36
C LEU A 35 3.32 -5.11 -0.45
N THR A 36 3.95 -5.41 -1.60
CA THR A 36 4.64 -6.69 -1.83
C THR A 36 6.15 -6.55 -1.87
N GLU A 37 6.65 -5.42 -2.38
CA GLU A 37 8.09 -5.19 -2.54
C GLU A 37 8.41 -3.69 -2.54
N MET A 38 9.46 -3.30 -1.88
CA MET A 38 10.11 -2.01 -2.06
C MET A 38 11.23 -2.18 -3.09
N VAL A 39 11.05 -1.61 -4.28
CA VAL A 39 12.01 -1.73 -5.38
C VAL A 39 13.21 -0.81 -5.16
N ASP A 40 12.92 0.42 -4.74
CA ASP A 40 13.88 1.45 -4.34
C ASP A 40 13.20 2.45 -3.38
N ASP A 41 13.90 3.52 -3.02
CA ASP A 41 13.41 4.53 -2.05
C ASP A 41 12.14 5.26 -2.52
N LYS A 42 11.79 5.20 -3.81
CA LYS A 42 10.67 5.91 -4.42
C LYS A 42 9.67 4.99 -5.11
N SER A 43 10.00 3.71 -5.28
CA SER A 43 9.23 2.76 -6.10
C SER A 43 8.82 1.54 -5.30
N TYR A 44 7.54 1.24 -5.34
CA TYR A 44 6.90 0.19 -4.54
C TYR A 44 6.00 -0.66 -5.41
N LYS A 45 6.16 -1.98 -5.32
CA LYS A 45 5.20 -2.93 -5.91
C LYS A 45 4.14 -3.32 -4.90
N GLY A 46 2.95 -3.55 -5.40
CA GLY A 46 1.83 -3.97 -4.57
C GLY A 46 0.61 -4.37 -5.36
N ASN A 47 -0.38 -4.79 -4.62
CA ASN A 47 -1.70 -5.10 -5.14
C ASN A 47 -2.71 -4.15 -4.53
N ILE A 48 -3.75 -3.79 -5.29
CA ILE A 48 -4.91 -3.09 -4.76
C ILE A 48 -6.19 -3.75 -5.24
N ALA A 49 -7.05 -4.12 -4.30
CA ALA A 49 -8.39 -4.61 -4.57
C ALA A 49 -9.38 -3.44 -4.50
N VAL A 50 -10.09 -3.20 -5.58
CA VAL A 50 -11.11 -2.15 -5.67
C VAL A 50 -12.43 -2.73 -6.15
N ARG A 51 -13.54 -2.12 -5.74
CA ARG A 51 -14.86 -2.50 -6.19
C ARG A 51 -15.51 -1.34 -6.95
N LEU A 52 -15.83 -1.58 -8.22
CA LEU A 52 -16.55 -0.65 -9.08
C LEU A 52 -17.97 -1.18 -9.30
N GLY A 53 -18.92 -0.71 -8.50
CA GLY A 53 -20.27 -1.26 -8.47
C GLY A 53 -20.26 -2.76 -8.14
N PRO A 54 -20.86 -3.62 -8.98
CA PRO A 54 -20.88 -5.07 -8.75
C PRO A 54 -19.55 -5.76 -9.08
N VAL A 55 -18.57 -5.07 -9.68
CA VAL A 55 -17.35 -5.66 -10.19
C VAL A 55 -16.20 -5.47 -9.20
N ALA A 56 -15.60 -6.59 -8.79
CA ALA A 56 -14.36 -6.60 -8.03
C ALA A 56 -13.15 -6.71 -8.98
N LEU A 57 -12.20 -5.80 -8.84
CA LEU A 57 -10.96 -5.74 -9.58
C LEU A 57 -9.79 -5.84 -8.61
N THR A 58 -8.72 -6.50 -9.02
CA THR A 58 -7.45 -6.51 -8.28
C THR A 58 -6.34 -6.16 -9.26
N PHE A 59 -5.70 -5.02 -9.03
CA PHE A 59 -4.56 -4.59 -9.82
C PHE A 59 -3.27 -4.93 -9.11
N ALA A 60 -2.36 -5.59 -9.82
CA ALA A 60 -0.98 -5.76 -9.42
C ALA A 60 -0.13 -4.74 -10.18
N GLY A 61 0.71 -3.99 -9.49
CA GLY A 61 1.40 -2.89 -10.14
C GLY A 61 2.52 -2.24 -9.36
N LEU A 62 2.95 -1.12 -9.89
CA LEU A 62 4.04 -0.30 -9.41
C LEU A 62 3.53 1.11 -9.11
N VAL A 63 3.97 1.65 -7.99
CA VAL A 63 3.79 3.05 -7.60
C VAL A 63 5.16 3.69 -7.49
N THR A 64 5.37 4.83 -8.14
CA THR A 64 6.62 5.58 -8.11
C THR A 64 6.36 7.01 -7.71
N PHE A 65 7.10 7.49 -6.72
CA PHE A 65 7.11 8.90 -6.32
C PHE A 65 8.06 9.68 -7.22
N GLU A 66 7.53 10.71 -7.84
CA GLU A 66 8.25 11.68 -8.67
C GLU A 66 8.20 13.04 -7.96
N ASP A 67 9.03 13.97 -8.33
CA ASP A 67 8.94 15.39 -7.97
C ASP A 67 8.55 15.67 -6.50
N ILE A 68 9.31 15.12 -5.55
CA ILE A 68 9.07 15.33 -4.12
C ILE A 68 9.66 16.69 -3.72
N ASP A 69 8.80 17.63 -3.31
CA ASP A 69 9.19 18.93 -2.75
C ASP A 69 8.84 18.96 -1.26
N ASN A 70 9.85 18.73 -0.43
CA ASN A 70 9.71 18.71 1.02
C ASN A 70 9.44 20.09 1.62
N ALA A 71 9.89 21.15 0.94
CA ALA A 71 9.71 22.53 1.43
C ALA A 71 8.27 23.01 1.27
N ASN A 72 7.62 22.64 0.16
CA ASN A 72 6.25 23.02 -0.16
C ASN A 72 5.24 21.89 0.17
N HIS A 73 5.69 20.76 0.72
CA HIS A 73 4.88 19.59 1.02
C HIS A 73 4.03 19.14 -0.18
N THR A 74 4.69 19.03 -1.33
CA THR A 74 4.07 18.55 -2.57
C THR A 74 4.81 17.33 -3.11
N ALA A 75 4.08 16.39 -3.70
CA ALA A 75 4.70 15.31 -4.44
C ALA A 75 3.80 14.86 -5.59
N ARG A 76 4.43 14.28 -6.60
CA ARG A 76 3.78 13.61 -7.71
C ARG A 76 4.00 12.12 -7.59
N VAL A 77 2.94 11.36 -7.82
CA VAL A 77 2.94 9.90 -7.80
C VAL A 77 2.44 9.38 -9.12
N ARG A 78 3.16 8.44 -9.70
CA ARG A 78 2.71 7.66 -10.83
C ARG A 78 2.42 6.24 -10.38
N ALA A 79 1.25 5.73 -10.73
CA ALA A 79 0.85 4.36 -10.47
C ALA A 79 0.45 3.68 -11.78
N GLN A 80 0.86 2.43 -11.95
CA GLN A 80 0.45 1.61 -13.07
C GLN A 80 0.19 0.19 -12.58
N GLY A 81 -0.85 -0.45 -13.07
CA GLY A 81 -1.21 -1.79 -12.66
C GLY A 81 -2.04 -2.51 -13.71
N THR A 82 -1.94 -3.84 -13.70
CA THR A 82 -2.70 -4.74 -14.55
C THR A 82 -3.65 -5.56 -13.70
N ASP A 83 -4.89 -5.71 -14.16
CA ASP A 83 -5.87 -6.55 -13.47
C ASP A 83 -5.40 -8.01 -13.41
N ALA A 84 -5.46 -8.61 -12.25
CA ALA A 84 -4.99 -9.97 -12.00
C ALA A 84 -5.69 -11.04 -12.87
N LYS A 85 -6.90 -10.72 -13.40
CA LYS A 85 -7.65 -11.57 -14.32
C LYS A 85 -7.44 -11.20 -15.79
N GLY A 86 -6.49 -10.30 -16.09
CA GLY A 86 -6.15 -9.91 -17.46
C GLY A 86 -7.22 -9.07 -18.17
N ARG A 87 -8.15 -8.45 -17.47
CA ARG A 87 -9.25 -7.66 -18.04
C ARG A 87 -8.84 -6.26 -18.53
N GLY A 88 -7.60 -5.85 -18.23
CA GLY A 88 -7.07 -4.57 -18.66
C GLY A 88 -6.08 -3.98 -17.66
N SER A 89 -5.75 -2.71 -17.83
CA SER A 89 -4.81 -2.00 -16.97
C SER A 89 -5.32 -0.63 -16.57
N ALA A 90 -4.73 -0.09 -15.51
CA ALA A 90 -4.93 1.25 -15.00
C ALA A 90 -3.60 1.98 -14.92
N GLN A 91 -3.58 3.25 -15.31
CA GLN A 91 -2.47 4.17 -15.12
C GLN A 91 -3.01 5.42 -14.46
N ALA A 92 -2.38 5.85 -13.39
CA ALA A 92 -2.73 7.07 -12.67
C ALA A 92 -1.50 7.95 -12.47
N ALA A 93 -1.69 9.25 -12.64
CA ALA A 93 -0.77 10.26 -12.17
C ALA A 93 -1.52 11.12 -11.15
N ALA A 94 -1.01 11.18 -9.93
CA ALA A 94 -1.59 11.98 -8.87
C ALA A 94 -0.59 13.01 -8.37
N THR A 95 -1.04 14.23 -8.16
CA THR A 95 -0.28 15.25 -7.45
C THR A 95 -0.99 15.53 -6.14
N PHE A 96 -0.26 15.51 -5.04
CA PHE A 96 -0.83 15.86 -3.75
C PHE A 96 -0.03 16.97 -3.07
N ARG A 97 -0.75 17.78 -2.31
CA ARG A 97 -0.22 18.91 -1.57
C ARG A 97 -0.89 18.98 -0.20
N LEU A 98 -0.09 19.31 0.81
CA LEU A 98 -0.58 19.58 2.15
C LEU A 98 -0.73 21.08 2.37
N GLU A 99 -1.86 21.45 2.97
CA GLU A 99 -2.14 22.79 3.42
C GLU A 99 -2.51 22.78 4.91
N PRO A 100 -2.17 23.84 5.67
CA PRO A 100 -2.66 23.96 7.04
C PRO A 100 -4.20 23.98 7.09
N SER A 101 -4.78 23.34 8.08
CA SER A 101 -6.22 23.42 8.38
C SER A 101 -6.45 23.69 9.86
N SER A 102 -7.69 24.02 10.24
CA SER A 102 -8.06 24.25 11.65
C SER A 102 -7.87 23.02 12.54
N THR A 103 -7.85 21.83 11.95
CA THR A 103 -7.73 20.54 12.66
C THR A 103 -6.36 19.87 12.49
N GLY A 104 -5.46 20.49 11.73
CA GLY A 104 -4.13 19.95 11.42
C GLY A 104 -3.70 20.27 9.99
N SER A 105 -3.83 19.31 9.07
CA SER A 105 -3.53 19.47 7.64
C SER A 105 -4.68 19.00 6.79
N LYS A 106 -4.88 19.68 5.67
CA LYS A 106 -5.71 19.22 4.55
C LYS A 106 -4.82 18.73 3.43
N VAL A 107 -5.02 17.51 2.99
CA VAL A 107 -4.34 16.93 1.82
C VAL A 107 -5.25 17.10 0.62
N LEU A 108 -4.76 17.80 -0.41
CA LEU A 108 -5.42 17.97 -1.70
C LEU A 108 -4.77 16.99 -2.69
N VAL A 109 -5.58 16.24 -3.41
CA VAL A 109 -5.12 15.22 -4.36
C VAL A 109 -5.80 15.46 -5.70
N HIS A 110 -5.02 15.78 -6.72
CA HIS A 110 -5.46 15.86 -8.11
C HIS A 110 -5.01 14.59 -8.83
N THR A 111 -5.93 13.86 -9.46
CA THR A 111 -5.64 12.58 -10.10
C THR A 111 -6.05 12.60 -11.57
N ASN A 112 -5.13 12.19 -12.44
CA ASN A 112 -5.40 11.82 -13.81
C ASN A 112 -5.35 10.28 -13.94
N LEU A 113 -6.46 9.66 -14.35
CA LEU A 113 -6.60 8.21 -14.46
C LEU A 113 -6.92 7.80 -15.90
N THR A 114 -6.18 6.82 -16.40
CA THR A 114 -6.42 6.16 -17.69
C THR A 114 -6.65 4.68 -17.47
N LEU A 115 -7.75 4.16 -18.02
CA LEU A 115 -8.09 2.75 -18.02
C LEU A 115 -7.99 2.20 -19.44
N SER A 116 -7.53 0.97 -19.59
CA SER A 116 -7.44 0.28 -20.89
C SER A 116 -7.98 -1.16 -20.82
N GLY A 117 -8.27 -1.75 -21.98
CA GLY A 117 -8.87 -3.08 -22.05
C GLY A 117 -10.33 -3.09 -21.61
N ALA A 118 -10.83 -4.24 -21.16
CA ALA A 118 -12.22 -4.39 -20.72
C ALA A 118 -12.55 -3.53 -19.50
N VAL A 119 -11.56 -3.19 -18.65
CA VAL A 119 -11.80 -2.31 -17.50
C VAL A 119 -12.12 -0.86 -17.90
N ALA A 120 -11.75 -0.44 -19.11
CA ALA A 120 -12.06 0.90 -19.62
C ALA A 120 -13.58 1.15 -19.78
N GLN A 121 -14.39 0.10 -19.95
CA GLN A 121 -15.86 0.25 -20.00
C GLN A 121 -16.43 0.82 -18.70
N TYR A 122 -15.77 0.58 -17.55
CA TYR A 122 -16.18 1.14 -16.26
C TYR A 122 -15.81 2.63 -16.14
N GLY A 123 -14.86 3.11 -16.96
CA GLY A 123 -14.49 4.52 -17.07
C GLY A 123 -15.55 5.40 -17.73
N ARG A 124 -16.52 4.80 -18.41
CA ARG A 124 -17.66 5.55 -18.99
C ARG A 124 -18.61 6.09 -17.92
N GLY A 125 -18.57 5.52 -16.72
CA GLY A 125 -19.26 6.03 -15.54
C GLY A 125 -18.32 6.84 -14.65
N VAL A 126 -17.85 8.02 -15.10
CA VAL A 126 -16.90 8.89 -14.36
C VAL A 126 -17.33 9.08 -12.90
N GLY A 127 -18.61 9.27 -12.65
CA GLY A 127 -19.15 9.44 -11.30
C GLY A 127 -18.94 8.23 -10.39
N MET A 128 -18.98 7.01 -10.91
CA MET A 128 -18.74 5.79 -10.12
C MET A 128 -17.26 5.70 -9.70
N ILE A 129 -16.35 6.01 -10.61
CA ILE A 129 -14.91 5.99 -10.31
C ILE A 129 -14.56 7.05 -9.29
N GLN A 130 -15.07 8.28 -9.48
CA GLN A 130 -14.86 9.37 -8.54
C GLN A 130 -15.45 9.06 -7.16
N ALA A 131 -16.64 8.48 -7.08
CA ALA A 131 -17.25 8.05 -5.81
C ALA A 131 -16.41 6.96 -5.12
N THR A 132 -15.91 5.98 -5.89
CA THR A 132 -15.02 4.94 -5.36
C THR A 132 -13.71 5.53 -4.84
N ALA A 133 -13.07 6.43 -5.59
CA ALA A 133 -11.85 7.11 -5.17
C ALA A 133 -12.08 7.92 -3.89
N SER A 134 -13.18 8.67 -3.81
CA SER A 134 -13.54 9.43 -2.60
C SER A 134 -13.78 8.52 -1.39
N ALA A 135 -14.45 7.39 -1.58
CA ALA A 135 -14.68 6.40 -0.52
C ALA A 135 -13.35 5.80 -0.01
N LEU A 136 -12.42 5.46 -0.92
CA LEU A 136 -11.10 4.96 -0.58
C LEU A 136 -10.28 5.99 0.20
N MET A 137 -10.29 7.26 -0.23
CA MET A 137 -9.59 8.35 0.45
C MET A 137 -10.15 8.60 1.84
N ASN A 138 -11.48 8.58 2.02
CA ASN A 138 -12.12 8.74 3.33
C ASN A 138 -11.76 7.57 4.27
N GLN A 139 -11.76 6.34 3.78
CA GLN A 139 -11.35 5.19 4.59
C GLN A 139 -9.87 5.25 4.95
N PHE A 140 -9.02 5.60 4.00
CA PHE A 140 -7.59 5.83 4.24
C PHE A 140 -7.37 6.87 5.35
N ALA A 141 -8.02 8.04 5.25
CA ALA A 141 -7.91 9.08 6.25
C ALA A 141 -8.37 8.62 7.64
N ASN A 142 -9.47 7.87 7.72
CA ASN A 142 -9.97 7.33 8.97
C ASN A 142 -9.03 6.28 9.57
N ASN A 143 -8.45 5.41 8.75
CA ASN A 143 -7.48 4.41 9.19
C ASN A 143 -6.18 5.07 9.66
N LEU A 144 -5.70 6.08 8.92
CA LEU A 144 -4.53 6.86 9.30
C LEU A 144 -4.74 7.59 10.64
N LYS A 145 -5.91 8.22 10.85
CA LYS A 145 -6.26 8.83 12.14
C LYS A 145 -6.21 7.81 13.28
N LYS A 146 -6.76 6.63 13.08
CA LYS A 146 -6.72 5.55 14.08
C LYS A 146 -5.29 5.11 14.39
N GLN A 147 -4.45 4.96 13.36
CA GLN A 147 -3.05 4.58 13.52
C GLN A 147 -2.24 5.66 14.25
N LEU A 148 -2.53 6.94 14.03
CA LEU A 148 -1.87 8.05 14.72
C LEU A 148 -2.24 8.13 16.19
N VAL A 149 -3.46 7.75 16.56
CA VAL A 149 -3.93 7.71 17.96
C VAL A 149 -3.44 6.44 18.67
N ASN A 150 -3.45 5.30 17.97
CA ASN A 150 -3.00 4.01 18.49
C ASN A 150 -1.93 3.46 17.54
N PRO A 151 -0.66 3.92 17.65
CA PRO A 151 0.41 3.40 16.79
C PRO A 151 0.54 1.89 17.01
N PRO A 152 0.71 1.09 15.94
CA PRO A 152 0.94 -0.34 16.05
C PRO A 152 2.18 -0.56 16.91
N ASP A 153 2.08 -1.52 17.83
CA ASP A 153 3.19 -1.91 18.71
C ASP A 153 4.38 -2.34 17.83
N PRO A 154 5.55 -1.72 17.95
CA PRO A 154 6.73 -2.09 17.16
C PRO A 154 7.13 -3.57 17.34
N ALA A 155 6.69 -4.23 18.41
CA ALA A 155 6.89 -5.66 18.65
C ALA A 155 5.98 -6.56 17.79
N ALA A 156 4.92 -6.05 17.17
CA ALA A 156 3.99 -6.84 16.36
C ALA A 156 4.43 -6.96 14.88
N VAL A 157 5.46 -6.24 14.45
CA VAL A 157 5.95 -6.26 13.06
C VAL A 157 6.93 -7.43 12.81
N ASP A 158 7.38 -8.12 13.86
CA ASP A 158 8.46 -9.12 13.79
C ASP A 158 7.96 -10.59 13.66
N THR A 159 6.69 -10.82 13.37
CA THR A 159 6.15 -12.19 13.29
C THR A 159 5.88 -12.70 11.87
N ALA A 160 6.33 -12.02 10.82
CA ALA A 160 6.15 -12.49 9.44
C ALA A 160 7.43 -13.05 8.78
N VAL A 161 8.57 -13.00 9.44
CA VAL A 161 9.79 -13.71 8.99
C VAL A 161 10.30 -14.55 10.15
N LYS A 162 9.81 -15.78 10.28
CA LYS A 162 10.51 -16.78 11.09
C LYS A 162 11.87 -17.02 10.44
N PRO A 163 12.99 -16.63 11.06
CA PRO A 163 14.26 -17.19 10.66
C PRO A 163 14.19 -18.70 10.94
N ILE A 164 14.54 -19.50 9.95
CA ILE A 164 14.76 -20.93 10.13
C ILE A 164 15.85 -21.04 11.19
N SER A 165 15.48 -21.32 12.43
CA SER A 165 16.43 -21.43 13.52
C SER A 165 17.32 -22.62 13.23
N ALA A 166 18.63 -22.40 13.28
CA ALA A 166 19.68 -23.40 13.11
C ALA A 166 19.56 -24.62 14.08
N THR A 167 18.66 -24.55 15.05
CA THR A 167 18.33 -25.63 15.97
C THR A 167 17.54 -26.78 15.34
N SER A 168 16.86 -26.58 14.19
CA SER A 168 16.18 -27.67 13.50
C SER A 168 17.14 -28.59 12.72
N LEU A 169 18.36 -28.13 12.42
CA LEU A 169 19.36 -28.97 11.75
C LEU A 169 20.16 -29.83 12.71
N ALA A 170 20.31 -29.42 13.98
CA ALA A 170 21.01 -30.18 14.99
C ALA A 170 20.24 -31.45 15.43
N GLY A 171 18.88 -31.40 15.38
CA GLY A 171 18.04 -32.54 15.72
C GLY A 171 18.10 -33.71 14.72
N LEU A 172 18.34 -33.40 13.43
CA LEU A 172 18.43 -34.43 12.39
C LEU A 172 19.76 -35.18 12.41
N VAL A 173 20.86 -34.52 12.83
CA VAL A 173 22.19 -35.11 12.88
C VAL A 173 22.31 -36.06 14.07
N VAL A 174 21.66 -35.74 15.19
CA VAL A 174 21.71 -36.60 16.41
C VAL A 174 20.84 -37.87 16.22
N TRP A 175 19.74 -37.81 15.48
CA TRP A 175 18.87 -38.96 15.22
C TRP A 175 19.55 -40.01 14.31
N ASN A 176 20.36 -39.58 13.36
CA ASN A 176 21.07 -40.51 12.46
C ASN A 176 22.27 -41.20 13.16
N SER A 177 22.92 -40.55 14.13
CA SER A 177 24.03 -41.14 14.87
C SER A 177 23.59 -42.19 15.91
N ILE A 178 22.33 -42.20 16.32
CA ILE A 178 21.78 -43.19 17.26
C ILE A 178 21.37 -44.47 16.51
N LYS A 179 20.95 -44.38 15.25
CA LYS A 179 20.58 -45.55 14.44
C LYS A 179 21.74 -46.46 14.08
N ASP A 180 22.93 -45.87 13.88
CA ASP A 180 24.16 -46.65 13.56
C ASP A 180 24.80 -47.39 14.75
N LYS A 181 24.40 -47.03 15.99
CA LYS A 181 24.91 -47.70 17.19
C LYS A 181 24.02 -48.84 17.73
N LEU A 182 22.80 -49.03 17.22
CA LEU A 182 21.88 -50.05 17.67
C LEU A 182 21.69 -51.19 16.64
N GLY A 183 22.37 -51.18 15.52
CA GLY A 183 22.29 -52.17 14.44
C GLY A 183 23.41 -53.17 14.35
N GLY A 184 24.21 -53.36 15.40
CA GLY A 184 25.32 -54.30 15.38
C GLY A 184 25.28 -55.29 16.55
N LYS A 185 24.49 -56.31 16.44
CA LYS A 185 24.72 -57.64 17.04
C LYS A 185 23.65 -58.63 16.65
N SER A 186 23.90 -59.45 15.70
CA SER A 186 23.76 -60.92 15.62
C SER A 186 23.93 -61.37 14.17
#